data_d792237d25c68b072193b113034a6942
#
_entry.id   d792237d25c68b072193b113034a6942
#
_cell.length_a   1.000
_cell.length_b   1.000
_cell.length_c   1.000
_cell.angle_alpha   90.00
_cell.angle_beta   90.00
_cell.angle_gamma   90.00
#
_symmetry.space_group_name_H-M   'P 1'
#
loop_
_entity.id
_entity.type
_entity.pdbx_description
1 polymer ?
#
loop_
_entity_poly.entity_id
_entity_poly.type
_entity_poly.pdbx_seq_one_letter_code
_entity_poly.pdbx_strand_id
1 'polypeptide(L)'
;FGGIEGVMRGKGELLDYLQTHGGTAFYSSESEYLAQMIGKRKGLQAVPYSTAGMTAAEKGNYLTVRKGATEIRTHLVGDYNIGNVAAAIAVGGHFGVPEQQIVAAIESYEPDNNRSQRKAGARNTLIMDAYNANPSSMRAALANFAKEPSEQPKAVVLGDMGELGKYAEAEHAGIVELLQQLGIGEVYLVGKLFSEAGRGIYPAFADAAALNEYLQEHPIHGRLILVKGSRTMKLESVAERL
;
A
#
# COMPACT_ATOMS: atom_id res chain seq x y z
N PHE A 1 3.85 6.99 17.65
CA PHE A 1 3.69 8.46 17.50
C PHE A 1 2.57 9.06 18.37
N GLY A 2 1.74 8.25 19.05
CA GLY A 2 0.66 8.76 19.92
C GLY A 2 -0.55 9.34 19.16
N GLY A 3 -0.85 8.84 17.97
CA GLY A 3 -1.97 9.27 17.12
C GLY A 3 -1.57 10.24 16.03
N ILE A 4 -2.58 10.79 15.32
CA ILE A 4 -2.37 11.65 14.13
C ILE A 4 -1.54 12.91 14.47
N GLU A 5 -1.73 13.50 15.64
CA GLU A 5 -0.96 14.68 16.05
C GLU A 5 0.53 14.37 16.20
N GLY A 6 0.86 13.19 16.73
CA GLY A 6 2.25 12.74 16.84
C GLY A 6 2.88 12.47 15.46
N VAL A 7 2.12 11.90 14.54
CA VAL A 7 2.55 11.73 13.14
C VAL A 7 2.77 13.09 12.48
N MET A 8 1.87 14.06 12.69
CA MET A 8 2.02 15.42 12.15
C MET A 8 3.25 16.11 12.71
N ARG A 9 3.55 15.96 14.02
CA ARG A 9 4.79 16.49 14.62
C ARG A 9 6.02 15.91 13.94
N GLY A 10 6.15 14.57 13.90
CA GLY A 10 7.32 13.92 13.32
C GLY A 10 7.51 14.23 11.84
N LYS A 11 6.44 14.23 11.03
CA LYS A 11 6.52 14.65 9.63
C LYS A 11 6.77 16.16 9.48
N GLY A 12 6.34 16.95 10.45
CA GLY A 12 6.55 18.39 10.51
C GLY A 12 8.02 18.78 10.57
N GLU A 13 8.86 17.97 11.22
CA GLU A 13 10.31 18.21 11.32
C GLU A 13 10.97 18.32 9.93
N LEU A 14 10.56 17.51 8.95
CA LEU A 14 11.04 17.64 7.57
C LEU A 14 10.61 18.97 6.96
N LEU A 15 9.39 19.41 7.19
CA LEU A 15 8.89 20.69 6.66
C LEU A 15 9.62 21.88 7.30
N ASP A 16 9.95 21.80 8.59
CA ASP A 16 10.74 22.79 9.31
C ASP A 16 12.16 22.87 8.75
N TYR A 17 12.75 21.71 8.48
CA TYR A 17 14.06 21.64 7.83
C TYR A 17 14.04 22.27 6.45
N LEU A 18 13.06 21.93 5.58
CA LEU A 18 12.93 22.51 4.25
C LEU A 18 12.72 24.01 4.29
N GLN A 19 11.91 24.52 5.22
CA GLN A 19 11.67 25.95 5.41
C GLN A 19 12.97 26.68 5.76
N THR A 20 13.79 26.10 6.64
CA THR A 20 15.03 26.71 7.12
C THR A 20 16.15 26.69 6.07
N HIS A 21 16.16 25.65 5.22
CA HIS A 21 17.24 25.43 4.24
C HIS A 21 16.85 25.77 2.79
N GLY A 22 15.70 26.38 2.58
CA GLY A 22 15.27 26.80 1.24
C GLY A 22 14.83 25.66 0.33
N GLY A 23 14.38 24.52 0.92
CA GLY A 23 13.89 23.39 0.16
C GLY A 23 12.44 23.54 -0.29
N THR A 24 12.00 22.69 -1.23
CA THR A 24 10.63 22.65 -1.75
C THR A 24 9.90 21.43 -1.24
N ALA A 25 8.71 21.62 -0.67
CA ALA A 25 7.83 20.56 -0.25
C ALA A 25 6.76 20.25 -1.32
N PHE A 26 6.71 19.01 -1.81
CA PHE A 26 5.61 18.54 -2.65
C PHE A 26 4.57 17.85 -1.76
N TYR A 27 3.30 18.23 -1.90
CA TYR A 27 2.26 17.68 -1.05
C TYR A 27 0.93 17.48 -1.77
N SER A 28 0.19 16.44 -1.38
CA SER A 28 -1.18 16.25 -1.87
C SER A 28 -2.09 17.33 -1.28
N SER A 29 -2.70 18.15 -2.15
CA SER A 29 -3.69 19.17 -1.76
C SER A 29 -4.99 18.57 -1.24
N GLU A 30 -5.24 17.28 -1.47
CA GLU A 30 -6.39 16.54 -0.98
C GLU A 30 -6.24 16.13 0.50
N SER A 31 -5.03 16.23 1.05
CA SER A 31 -4.76 15.95 2.45
C SER A 31 -4.91 17.21 3.31
N GLU A 32 -6.01 17.32 4.05
CA GLU A 32 -6.24 18.43 4.99
C GLU A 32 -5.10 18.56 6.01
N TYR A 33 -4.56 17.45 6.50
CA TYR A 33 -3.43 17.46 7.44
C TYR A 33 -2.19 18.08 6.82
N LEU A 34 -1.84 17.73 5.58
CA LEU A 34 -0.69 18.32 4.89
C LEU A 34 -0.92 19.80 4.59
N ALA A 35 -2.11 20.17 4.14
CA ALA A 35 -2.46 21.56 3.91
C ALA A 35 -2.35 22.41 5.18
N GLN A 36 -2.82 21.90 6.33
CA GLN A 36 -2.65 22.56 7.64
C GLN A 36 -1.18 22.68 8.06
N MET A 37 -0.38 21.63 7.85
CA MET A 37 1.04 21.64 8.19
C MET A 37 1.83 22.65 7.35
N ILE A 38 1.54 22.72 6.04
CA ILE A 38 2.12 23.70 5.11
C ILE A 38 1.68 25.12 5.48
N GLY A 39 0.39 25.34 5.72
CA GLY A 39 -0.17 26.66 6.05
C GLY A 39 0.41 27.30 7.33
N LYS A 40 0.91 26.49 8.26
CA LYS A 40 1.60 26.98 9.48
C LYS A 40 3.03 27.46 9.24
N ARG A 41 3.61 27.19 8.07
CA ARG A 41 5.03 27.46 7.74
C ARG A 41 5.16 28.55 6.68
N LYS A 42 5.04 29.80 7.14
CA LYS A 42 5.17 30.98 6.26
C LYS A 42 6.54 31.00 5.58
N GLY A 43 6.54 31.15 4.25
CA GLY A 43 7.78 31.20 3.46
C GLY A 43 8.34 29.84 3.05
N LEU A 44 7.76 28.73 3.47
CA LEU A 44 8.10 27.41 2.93
C LEU A 44 7.66 27.36 1.46
N GLN A 45 8.60 27.03 0.57
CA GLN A 45 8.26 26.74 -0.82
C GLN A 45 7.49 25.41 -0.87
N ALA A 46 6.26 25.45 -1.37
CA ALA A 46 5.40 24.29 -1.41
C ALA A 46 4.68 24.18 -2.76
N VAL A 47 4.73 23.00 -3.35
CA VAL A 47 4.10 22.66 -4.62
C VAL A 47 2.99 21.65 -4.37
N PRO A 48 1.71 22.07 -4.48
CA PRO A 48 0.60 21.15 -4.35
C PRO A 48 0.49 20.26 -5.59
N TYR A 49 0.09 19.01 -5.39
CA TYR A 49 -0.40 18.15 -6.46
C TYR A 49 -1.73 17.55 -6.07
N SER A 50 -2.51 17.13 -7.08
CA SER A 50 -3.85 16.58 -6.91
C SER A 50 -4.07 15.44 -7.90
N THR A 51 -4.95 14.52 -7.53
CA THR A 51 -5.51 13.51 -8.42
C THR A 51 -6.73 14.02 -9.20
N ALA A 52 -7.17 15.25 -8.95
CA ALA A 52 -8.30 15.85 -9.66
C ALA A 52 -8.06 15.85 -11.18
N GLY A 53 -9.07 15.40 -11.94
CA GLY A 53 -8.96 15.22 -13.39
C GLY A 53 -8.17 14.00 -13.84
N MET A 54 -7.72 13.16 -12.90
CA MET A 54 -7.17 11.84 -13.20
C MET A 54 -8.24 10.76 -12.93
N THR A 55 -8.24 9.73 -13.75
CA THR A 55 -9.07 8.55 -13.54
C THR A 55 -8.22 7.29 -13.58
N ALA A 56 -8.49 6.38 -12.64
CA ALA A 56 -7.94 5.05 -12.69
C ALA A 56 -8.79 4.20 -13.64
N ALA A 57 -8.13 3.44 -14.49
CA ALA A 57 -8.73 2.38 -15.28
C ALA A 57 -7.90 1.13 -15.10
N GLU A 58 -8.53 0.03 -14.74
CA GLU A 58 -7.87 -1.25 -14.76
C GLU A 58 -7.92 -1.80 -16.18
N LYS A 59 -6.78 -1.88 -16.81
CA LYS A 59 -6.60 -2.59 -18.09
C LYS A 59 -5.64 -3.74 -17.85
N GLY A 60 -6.17 -4.91 -17.70
CA GLY A 60 -5.41 -6.09 -17.30
C GLY A 60 -5.13 -6.08 -15.78
N ASN A 61 -3.88 -6.37 -15.42
CA ASN A 61 -3.48 -6.60 -14.02
C ASN A 61 -2.83 -5.37 -13.35
N TYR A 62 -2.79 -4.23 -14.05
CA TYR A 62 -2.06 -3.04 -13.61
C TYR A 62 -2.89 -1.76 -13.75
N LEU A 63 -2.58 -0.81 -12.89
CA LEU A 63 -3.18 0.51 -12.91
C LEU A 63 -2.81 1.25 -14.21
N THR A 64 -3.84 1.70 -14.92
CA THR A 64 -3.72 2.68 -15.99
C THR A 64 -4.31 4.00 -15.52
N VAL A 65 -3.54 5.08 -15.58
CA VAL A 65 -3.98 6.42 -15.20
C VAL A 65 -4.27 7.24 -16.44
N ARG A 66 -5.43 7.89 -16.50
CA ARG A 66 -5.75 8.86 -17.55
C ARG A 66 -5.78 10.26 -16.97
N LYS A 67 -5.11 11.19 -17.65
CA LYS A 67 -5.11 12.62 -17.37
C LYS A 67 -5.34 13.38 -18.66
N GLY A 68 -6.54 13.92 -18.84
CA GLY A 68 -6.94 14.52 -20.12
C GLY A 68 -6.85 13.49 -21.26
N ALA A 69 -6.05 13.77 -22.29
CA ALA A 69 -5.80 12.88 -23.43
C ALA A 69 -4.66 11.88 -23.16
N THR A 70 -3.87 12.07 -22.12
CA THR A 70 -2.71 11.22 -21.81
C THR A 70 -3.14 9.97 -21.04
N GLU A 71 -2.76 8.80 -21.53
CA GLU A 71 -2.93 7.51 -20.85
C GLU A 71 -1.54 7.02 -20.42
N ILE A 72 -1.37 6.69 -19.13
CA ILE A 72 -0.13 6.22 -18.50
C ILE A 72 -0.37 4.79 -18.00
N ARG A 73 0.32 3.83 -18.56
CA ARG A 73 0.22 2.41 -18.22
C ARG A 73 1.32 2.06 -17.25
N THR A 74 0.97 1.79 -16.00
CA THR A 74 1.95 1.49 -14.96
C THR A 74 2.11 -0.01 -14.72
N HIS A 75 3.15 -0.40 -13.98
CA HIS A 75 3.30 -1.73 -13.38
C HIS A 75 2.87 -1.76 -11.89
N LEU A 76 2.07 -0.77 -11.48
CA LEU A 76 1.52 -0.70 -10.13
C LEU A 76 0.18 -1.42 -10.05
N VAL A 77 -0.13 -2.00 -8.89
CA VAL A 77 -1.41 -2.64 -8.61
C VAL A 77 -2.23 -1.75 -7.66
N GLY A 78 -3.51 -1.58 -7.98
CA GLY A 78 -4.47 -0.84 -7.16
C GLY A 78 -4.55 0.66 -7.45
N ASP A 79 -5.77 1.18 -7.44
CA ASP A 79 -6.11 2.58 -7.76
C ASP A 79 -5.59 3.59 -6.74
N TYR A 80 -5.30 3.15 -5.50
CA TYR A 80 -4.67 4.00 -4.49
C TYR A 80 -3.28 4.51 -4.89
N ASN A 81 -2.65 3.91 -5.92
CA ASN A 81 -1.38 4.39 -6.47
C ASN A 81 -1.51 5.60 -7.42
N ILE A 82 -2.73 6.03 -7.77
CA ILE A 82 -2.93 7.23 -8.60
C ILE A 82 -2.29 8.48 -7.97
N GLY A 83 -2.31 8.58 -6.64
CA GLY A 83 -1.65 9.65 -5.90
C GLY A 83 -0.12 9.64 -6.07
N ASN A 84 0.50 8.47 -6.15
CA ASN A 84 1.93 8.33 -6.39
C ASN A 84 2.29 8.77 -7.83
N VAL A 85 1.45 8.42 -8.81
CA VAL A 85 1.60 8.89 -10.20
C VAL A 85 1.46 10.41 -10.28
N ALA A 86 0.45 10.99 -9.59
CA ALA A 86 0.25 12.43 -9.53
C ALA A 86 1.48 13.16 -8.92
N ALA A 87 2.04 12.61 -7.85
CA ALA A 87 3.25 13.13 -7.23
C ALA A 87 4.44 13.10 -8.19
N ALA A 88 4.67 11.97 -8.89
CA ALA A 88 5.76 11.83 -9.85
C ALA A 88 5.64 12.84 -11.00
N ILE A 89 4.44 13.05 -11.53
CA ILE A 89 4.16 14.05 -12.57
C ILE A 89 4.48 15.46 -12.05
N ALA A 90 4.02 15.79 -10.83
CA ALA A 90 4.25 17.12 -10.25
C ALA A 90 5.72 17.40 -10.00
N VAL A 91 6.46 16.44 -9.49
CA VAL A 91 7.91 16.55 -9.23
C VAL A 91 8.66 16.70 -10.56
N GLY A 92 8.43 15.81 -11.53
CA GLY A 92 9.08 15.88 -12.84
C GLY A 92 8.81 17.20 -13.56
N GLY A 93 7.55 17.66 -13.56
CA GLY A 93 7.16 18.93 -14.16
C GLY A 93 7.81 20.13 -13.48
N HIS A 94 7.92 20.14 -12.15
CA HIS A 94 8.59 21.20 -11.39
C HIS A 94 10.07 21.33 -11.78
N PHE A 95 10.75 20.24 -12.03
CA PHE A 95 12.14 20.21 -12.45
C PHE A 95 12.33 20.33 -13.98
N GLY A 96 11.27 20.64 -14.72
CA GLY A 96 11.35 20.90 -16.17
C GLY A 96 11.56 19.65 -17.02
N VAL A 97 11.28 18.46 -16.50
CA VAL A 97 11.32 17.22 -17.29
C VAL A 97 10.17 17.25 -18.31
N PRO A 98 10.43 17.03 -19.61
CA PRO A 98 9.38 16.97 -20.62
C PRO A 98 8.31 15.92 -20.29
N GLU A 99 7.04 16.24 -20.53
CA GLU A 99 5.91 15.37 -20.18
C GLU A 99 6.06 13.95 -20.74
N GLN A 100 6.53 13.81 -21.98
CA GLN A 100 6.76 12.50 -22.60
C GLN A 100 7.80 11.67 -21.83
N GLN A 101 8.83 12.29 -21.29
CA GLN A 101 9.84 11.60 -20.49
C GLN A 101 9.32 11.24 -19.10
N ILE A 102 8.48 12.09 -18.50
CA ILE A 102 7.79 11.77 -17.23
C ILE A 102 6.92 10.55 -17.43
N VAL A 103 6.09 10.51 -18.49
CA VAL A 103 5.22 9.37 -18.81
C VAL A 103 6.06 8.11 -19.02
N ALA A 104 7.08 8.16 -19.87
CA ALA A 104 7.94 7.02 -20.15
C ALA A 104 8.62 6.47 -18.87
N ALA A 105 9.08 7.37 -17.99
CA ALA A 105 9.69 6.97 -16.71
C ALA A 105 8.68 6.27 -15.77
N ILE A 106 7.45 6.77 -15.70
CA ILE A 106 6.39 6.16 -14.89
C ILE A 106 5.99 4.80 -15.46
N GLU A 107 5.87 4.68 -16.78
CA GLU A 107 5.52 3.42 -17.46
C GLU A 107 6.62 2.35 -17.35
N SER A 108 7.89 2.77 -17.32
CA SER A 108 9.02 1.85 -17.17
C SER A 108 9.33 1.46 -15.73
N TYR A 109 8.69 2.11 -14.74
CA TYR A 109 8.95 1.82 -13.33
C TYR A 109 8.33 0.48 -12.93
N GLU A 110 9.18 -0.46 -12.55
CA GLU A 110 8.76 -1.74 -11.97
C GLU A 110 9.05 -1.75 -10.47
N PRO A 111 8.02 -1.96 -9.61
CA PRO A 111 8.24 -2.10 -8.18
C PRO A 111 9.12 -3.32 -7.86
N ASP A 112 10.20 -3.13 -7.12
CA ASP A 112 11.14 -4.18 -6.69
C ASP A 112 11.22 -4.36 -5.17
N ASN A 113 10.47 -3.54 -4.42
CA ASN A 113 10.59 -3.39 -2.97
C ASN A 113 9.38 -3.94 -2.19
N ASN A 114 8.67 -4.92 -2.72
CA ASN A 114 7.45 -5.50 -2.13
C ASN A 114 6.35 -4.44 -1.86
N ARG A 115 6.23 -3.42 -2.71
CA ARG A 115 5.14 -2.43 -2.67
C ARG A 115 4.28 -2.59 -3.91
N SER A 116 3.06 -3.11 -3.74
CA SER A 116 2.10 -3.35 -4.83
C SER A 116 2.71 -4.08 -6.03
N GLN A 117 3.66 -4.97 -5.76
CA GLN A 117 4.41 -5.70 -6.79
C GLN A 117 3.70 -6.99 -7.15
N ARG A 118 3.36 -7.17 -8.42
CA ARG A 118 2.82 -8.45 -8.92
C ARG A 118 3.97 -9.38 -9.30
N LYS A 119 3.97 -10.59 -8.76
CA LYS A 119 4.96 -11.63 -9.04
C LYS A 119 4.27 -12.92 -9.45
N ALA A 120 4.82 -13.60 -10.45
CA ALA A 120 4.51 -15.00 -10.67
C ALA A 120 5.26 -15.83 -9.61
N GLY A 121 4.54 -16.47 -8.72
CA GLY A 121 5.10 -17.48 -7.83
C GLY A 121 5.23 -18.83 -8.55
N ALA A 122 5.81 -19.82 -7.87
CA ALA A 122 5.94 -21.16 -8.43
C ALA A 122 4.59 -21.85 -8.70
N ARG A 123 3.54 -21.49 -7.95
CA ARG A 123 2.24 -22.15 -7.94
C ARG A 123 1.06 -21.19 -7.97
N ASN A 124 1.31 -19.91 -7.66
CA ASN A 124 0.30 -18.88 -7.47
C ASN A 124 0.72 -17.56 -8.14
N THR A 125 -0.21 -16.65 -8.30
CA THR A 125 0.10 -15.26 -8.63
C THR A 125 0.08 -14.44 -7.33
N LEU A 126 1.16 -13.72 -7.03
CA LEU A 126 1.30 -12.95 -5.81
C LEU A 126 1.20 -11.46 -6.06
N ILE A 127 0.51 -10.75 -5.17
CA ILE A 127 0.58 -9.29 -5.03
C ILE A 127 1.33 -9.03 -3.73
N MET A 128 2.61 -8.68 -3.84
CA MET A 128 3.47 -8.40 -2.71
C MET A 128 3.34 -6.95 -2.28
N ASP A 129 2.80 -6.71 -1.09
CA ASP A 129 2.68 -5.41 -0.46
C ASP A 129 3.14 -5.46 1.02
N ALA A 130 4.30 -6.08 1.24
CA ALA A 130 4.83 -6.44 2.55
C ALA A 130 5.96 -5.50 3.05
N TYR A 131 6.09 -4.30 2.48
CA TYR A 131 7.06 -3.32 2.95
C TYR A 131 6.64 -2.66 4.26
N ASN A 132 5.37 -2.26 4.38
CA ASN A 132 4.78 -1.71 5.60
C ASN A 132 3.26 -1.84 5.56
N ALA A 133 2.64 -1.86 6.75
CA ALA A 133 1.20 -1.91 6.89
C ALA A 133 0.71 -0.99 8.01
N ASN A 134 -0.33 -0.24 7.71
CA ASN A 134 -1.12 0.53 8.66
C ASN A 134 -2.62 0.34 8.33
N PRO A 135 -3.56 0.72 9.22
CA PRO A 135 -4.98 0.45 9.02
C PRO A 135 -5.55 0.99 7.70
N SER A 136 -5.19 2.21 7.30
CA SER A 136 -5.71 2.80 6.07
C SER A 136 -5.18 2.09 4.82
N SER A 137 -3.88 1.79 4.77
CA SER A 137 -3.29 1.06 3.64
C SER A 137 -3.76 -0.40 3.56
N MET A 138 -4.02 -1.04 4.71
CA MET A 138 -4.56 -2.40 4.76
C MET A 138 -5.99 -2.44 4.20
N ARG A 139 -6.86 -1.53 4.66
CA ARG A 139 -8.25 -1.40 4.17
C ARG A 139 -8.28 -1.12 2.67
N ALA A 140 -7.47 -0.18 2.18
CA ALA A 140 -7.40 0.16 0.76
C ALA A 140 -6.94 -1.04 -0.10
N ALA A 141 -5.88 -1.74 0.34
CA ALA A 141 -5.37 -2.90 -0.38
C ALA A 141 -6.40 -4.05 -0.45
N LEU A 142 -7.08 -4.35 0.66
CA LEU A 142 -8.12 -5.39 0.70
C LEU A 142 -9.34 -5.03 -0.15
N ALA A 143 -9.79 -3.77 -0.11
CA ALA A 143 -10.92 -3.30 -0.91
C ALA A 143 -10.64 -3.37 -2.41
N ASN A 144 -9.42 -3.01 -2.83
CA ASN A 144 -8.99 -3.12 -4.22
C ASN A 144 -8.82 -4.58 -4.64
N PHE A 145 -8.14 -5.38 -3.81
CA PHE A 145 -7.94 -6.79 -4.07
C PHE A 145 -9.27 -7.56 -4.21
N ALA A 146 -10.27 -7.23 -3.40
CA ALA A 146 -11.58 -7.85 -3.52
C ALA A 146 -12.26 -7.55 -4.87
N LYS A 147 -12.04 -6.37 -5.44
CA LYS A 147 -12.59 -5.94 -6.74
C LYS A 147 -11.75 -6.38 -7.93
N GLU A 148 -10.47 -6.74 -7.72
CA GLU A 148 -9.58 -7.09 -8.82
C GLU A 148 -10.12 -8.26 -9.62
N PRO A 149 -10.26 -8.15 -10.96
CA PRO A 149 -10.70 -9.26 -11.79
C PRO A 149 -9.70 -10.41 -11.75
N SER A 150 -10.16 -11.64 -11.47
CA SER A 150 -9.31 -12.82 -11.47
C SER A 150 -10.11 -14.07 -11.77
N GLU A 151 -9.60 -14.90 -12.65
CA GLU A 151 -10.10 -16.27 -12.85
C GLU A 151 -9.64 -17.22 -11.73
N GLN A 152 -8.55 -16.86 -11.05
CA GLN A 152 -8.03 -17.60 -9.91
C GLN A 152 -8.83 -17.25 -8.64
N PRO A 153 -9.18 -18.23 -7.79
CA PRO A 153 -9.69 -17.94 -6.46
C PRO A 153 -8.70 -17.07 -5.67
N LYS A 154 -9.25 -16.21 -4.82
CA LYS A 154 -8.47 -15.22 -4.06
C LYS A 154 -8.12 -15.74 -2.67
N ALA A 155 -6.90 -15.49 -2.25
CA ALA A 155 -6.43 -15.71 -0.88
C ALA A 155 -5.66 -14.50 -0.36
N VAL A 156 -5.55 -14.36 0.96
CA VAL A 156 -4.73 -13.29 1.56
C VAL A 156 -3.83 -13.87 2.66
N VAL A 157 -2.61 -13.32 2.74
CA VAL A 157 -1.68 -13.52 3.86
C VAL A 157 -1.48 -12.17 4.51
N LEU A 158 -1.99 -11.98 5.73
CA LEU A 158 -1.92 -10.71 6.44
C LEU A 158 -1.05 -10.83 7.70
N GLY A 159 -0.04 -9.98 7.79
CA GLY A 159 0.80 -9.84 8.97
C GLY A 159 0.46 -8.62 9.81
N ASP A 160 0.77 -8.68 11.09
CA ASP A 160 0.47 -7.61 12.05
C ASP A 160 0.88 -6.24 11.53
N MET A 161 0.03 -5.25 11.81
CA MET A 161 0.31 -3.84 11.59
C MET A 161 1.12 -3.28 12.76
N GLY A 162 2.18 -2.55 12.45
CA GLY A 162 3.06 -1.94 13.46
C GLY A 162 2.60 -0.57 13.94
N GLU A 163 3.22 -0.10 15.04
CA GLU A 163 3.18 1.29 15.52
C GLU A 163 1.80 1.85 15.93
N LEU A 164 0.82 1.00 16.22
CA LEU A 164 -0.56 1.41 16.52
C LEU A 164 -0.80 1.71 17.99
N GLY A 165 0.12 1.33 18.89
CA GLY A 165 -0.01 1.56 20.33
C GLY A 165 -1.32 0.98 20.87
N LYS A 166 -2.07 1.78 21.64
CA LYS A 166 -3.33 1.37 22.26
C LYS A 166 -4.48 1.06 21.31
N TYR A 167 -4.34 1.39 20.03
CA TYR A 167 -5.35 1.12 19.01
C TYR A 167 -5.15 -0.22 18.28
N ALA A 168 -4.05 -0.92 18.59
CA ALA A 168 -3.64 -2.10 17.85
C ALA A 168 -4.72 -3.19 17.81
N GLU A 169 -5.30 -3.56 18.94
CA GLU A 169 -6.33 -4.60 19.02
C GLU A 169 -7.58 -4.24 18.21
N ALA A 170 -8.10 -3.03 18.39
CA ALA A 170 -9.30 -2.58 17.67
C ALA A 170 -9.10 -2.49 16.16
N GLU A 171 -7.93 -2.04 15.71
CA GLU A 171 -7.64 -1.94 14.28
C GLU A 171 -7.48 -3.32 13.63
N HIS A 172 -6.84 -4.28 14.31
CA HIS A 172 -6.74 -5.65 13.79
C HIS A 172 -8.11 -6.34 13.75
N ALA A 173 -8.95 -6.16 14.78
CA ALA A 173 -10.33 -6.66 14.77
C ALA A 173 -11.14 -6.06 13.61
N GLY A 174 -11.03 -4.76 13.37
CA GLY A 174 -11.70 -4.10 12.25
C GLY A 174 -11.22 -4.56 10.86
N ILE A 175 -9.97 -5.06 10.74
CA ILE A 175 -9.53 -5.71 9.48
C ILE A 175 -10.15 -7.10 9.33
N VAL A 176 -10.26 -7.88 10.41
CA VAL A 176 -10.92 -9.20 10.38
C VAL A 176 -12.39 -9.06 9.98
N GLU A 177 -13.10 -8.08 10.53
CA GLU A 177 -14.48 -7.77 10.14
C GLU A 177 -14.57 -7.38 8.65
N LEU A 178 -13.63 -6.57 8.16
CA LEU A 178 -13.58 -6.19 6.74
C LEU A 178 -13.38 -7.40 5.82
N LEU A 179 -12.53 -8.35 6.19
CA LEU A 179 -12.34 -9.59 5.42
C LEU A 179 -13.65 -10.38 5.26
N GLN A 180 -14.43 -10.48 6.34
CA GLN A 180 -15.74 -11.13 6.31
C GLN A 180 -16.72 -10.37 5.39
N GLN A 181 -16.78 -9.04 5.51
CA GLN A 181 -17.63 -8.17 4.67
C GLN A 181 -17.27 -8.27 3.18
N LEU A 182 -15.99 -8.40 2.85
CA LEU A 182 -15.52 -8.55 1.48
C LEU A 182 -15.67 -9.98 0.93
N GLY A 183 -16.07 -10.94 1.76
CA GLY A 183 -16.26 -12.32 1.35
C GLY A 183 -14.96 -13.06 1.00
N ILE A 184 -13.81 -12.62 1.51
CA ILE A 184 -12.53 -13.28 1.29
C ILE A 184 -12.43 -14.44 2.27
N GLY A 185 -12.67 -15.66 1.77
CA GLY A 185 -12.76 -16.87 2.62
C GLY A 185 -11.44 -17.56 2.90
N GLU A 186 -10.43 -17.44 2.03
CA GLU A 186 -9.12 -18.07 2.20
C GLU A 186 -8.12 -17.03 2.76
N VAL A 187 -7.92 -17.08 4.09
CA VAL A 187 -7.17 -16.08 4.86
C VAL A 187 -6.16 -16.77 5.75
N TYR A 188 -4.93 -16.29 5.75
CA TYR A 188 -3.83 -16.73 6.61
C TYR A 188 -3.33 -15.53 7.41
N LEU A 189 -3.54 -15.54 8.71
CA LEU A 189 -3.16 -14.45 9.61
C LEU A 189 -1.80 -14.74 10.25
N VAL A 190 -0.92 -13.73 10.33
CA VAL A 190 0.44 -13.88 10.85
C VAL A 190 0.72 -12.81 11.89
N GLY A 191 1.15 -13.23 13.07
CA GLY A 191 1.47 -12.36 14.19
C GLY A 191 0.47 -12.48 15.33
N LYS A 192 0.88 -11.97 16.49
CA LYS A 192 0.12 -12.11 17.73
C LYS A 192 -1.24 -11.40 17.67
N LEU A 193 -1.25 -10.16 17.15
CA LEU A 193 -2.45 -9.32 17.15
C LEU A 193 -3.52 -9.88 16.20
N PHE A 194 -3.13 -10.30 15.01
CA PHE A 194 -4.05 -10.97 14.11
C PHE A 194 -4.47 -12.36 14.60
N SER A 195 -3.60 -13.10 15.29
CA SER A 195 -3.97 -14.39 15.90
C SER A 195 -5.04 -14.22 16.98
N GLU A 196 -4.98 -13.13 17.75
CA GLU A 196 -6.00 -12.80 18.74
C GLU A 196 -7.31 -12.34 18.09
N ALA A 197 -7.23 -11.43 17.11
CA ALA A 197 -8.38 -10.86 16.42
C ALA A 197 -9.13 -11.89 15.57
N GLY A 198 -8.42 -12.81 14.91
CA GLY A 198 -8.99 -13.82 14.02
C GLY A 198 -9.29 -15.18 14.68
N ARG A 199 -9.14 -15.29 16.00
CA ARG A 199 -9.30 -16.56 16.74
C ARG A 199 -10.63 -17.24 16.48
N GLY A 200 -10.57 -18.48 15.99
CA GLY A 200 -11.76 -19.27 15.67
C GLY A 200 -12.47 -18.85 14.37
N ILE A 201 -11.93 -17.87 13.62
CA ILE A 201 -12.47 -17.42 12.34
C ILE A 201 -11.56 -17.86 11.20
N TYR A 202 -10.25 -17.59 11.31
CA TYR A 202 -9.26 -17.87 10.27
C TYR A 202 -8.03 -18.59 10.84
N PRO A 203 -7.34 -19.42 10.03
CA PRO A 203 -6.01 -19.91 10.38
C PRO A 203 -5.06 -18.78 10.74
N ALA A 204 -4.36 -18.93 11.87
CA ALA A 204 -3.46 -17.92 12.38
C ALA A 204 -2.15 -18.52 12.86
N PHE A 205 -1.04 -17.84 12.62
CA PHE A 205 0.33 -18.29 12.84
C PHE A 205 1.09 -17.24 13.64
N ALA A 206 1.95 -17.70 14.53
CA ALA A 206 2.71 -16.81 15.41
C ALA A 206 3.63 -15.85 14.62
N ASP A 207 4.22 -16.35 13.53
CA ASP A 207 5.14 -15.63 12.66
C ASP A 207 5.19 -16.25 11.25
N ALA A 208 6.01 -15.67 10.38
CA ALA A 208 6.19 -16.15 9.02
C ALA A 208 6.83 -17.56 8.95
N ALA A 209 7.64 -17.95 9.95
CA ALA A 209 8.25 -19.27 9.99
C ALA A 209 7.19 -20.35 10.24
N ALA A 210 6.29 -20.15 11.20
CA ALA A 210 5.17 -21.05 11.48
C ALA A 210 4.25 -21.19 10.27
N LEU A 211 3.97 -20.12 9.54
CA LEU A 211 3.20 -20.21 8.28
C LEU A 211 3.98 -20.98 7.21
N ASN A 212 5.29 -20.78 7.08
CA ASN A 212 6.12 -21.54 6.14
C ASN A 212 6.12 -23.05 6.42
N GLU A 213 6.19 -23.46 7.69
CA GLU A 213 6.08 -24.85 8.09
C GLU A 213 4.72 -25.44 7.70
N TYR A 214 3.64 -24.71 7.99
CA TYR A 214 2.29 -25.12 7.60
C TYR A 214 2.15 -25.31 6.09
N LEU A 215 2.67 -24.36 5.27
CA LEU A 215 2.61 -24.41 3.81
C LEU A 215 3.44 -25.55 3.18
N GLN A 216 4.41 -26.13 3.90
CA GLN A 216 5.10 -27.33 3.43
C GLN A 216 4.19 -28.55 3.40
N GLU A 217 3.32 -28.68 4.40
CA GLU A 217 2.37 -29.79 4.52
C GLU A 217 1.04 -29.49 3.80
N HIS A 218 0.69 -28.22 3.67
CA HIS A 218 -0.56 -27.73 3.10
C HIS A 218 -0.31 -26.71 1.99
N PRO A 219 0.27 -27.11 0.85
CA PRO A 219 0.62 -26.19 -0.22
C PRO A 219 -0.61 -25.58 -0.90
N ILE A 220 -0.57 -24.29 -1.15
CA ILE A 220 -1.60 -23.52 -1.86
C ILE A 220 -1.27 -23.48 -3.35
N HIS A 221 -2.26 -23.71 -4.20
CA HIS A 221 -2.10 -23.75 -5.65
C HIS A 221 -3.19 -22.98 -6.38
N GLY A 222 -2.82 -22.33 -7.49
CA GLY A 222 -3.76 -21.72 -8.43
C GLY A 222 -4.55 -20.55 -7.84
N ARG A 223 -3.92 -19.78 -6.95
CA ARG A 223 -4.53 -18.62 -6.29
C ARG A 223 -3.92 -17.31 -6.77
N LEU A 224 -4.73 -16.27 -6.74
CA LEU A 224 -4.25 -14.89 -6.66
C LEU A 224 -4.16 -14.54 -5.17
N ILE A 225 -2.94 -14.23 -4.68
CA ILE A 225 -2.67 -14.04 -3.25
C ILE A 225 -2.16 -12.64 -2.97
N LEU A 226 -2.87 -11.87 -2.13
CA LEU A 226 -2.33 -10.64 -1.57
C LEU A 226 -1.52 -10.96 -0.31
N VAL A 227 -0.25 -10.56 -0.29
CA VAL A 227 0.64 -10.68 0.87
C VAL A 227 0.91 -9.29 1.43
N LYS A 228 0.38 -8.98 2.63
CA LYS A 228 0.52 -7.65 3.22
C LYS A 228 0.75 -7.71 4.74
N GLY A 229 1.70 -6.91 5.23
CA GLY A 229 2.02 -6.82 6.65
C GLY A 229 3.05 -5.74 6.94
N SER A 230 3.33 -5.49 8.21
CA SER A 230 4.44 -4.62 8.59
C SER A 230 5.78 -5.28 8.26
N ARG A 231 6.82 -4.46 8.09
CA ARG A 231 8.16 -4.96 7.75
C ARG A 231 8.73 -5.94 8.78
N THR A 232 8.34 -5.79 10.04
CA THR A 232 8.77 -6.68 11.13
C THR A 232 8.29 -8.11 10.97
N MET A 233 7.21 -8.33 10.22
CA MET A 233 6.64 -9.66 9.97
C MET A 233 7.40 -10.46 8.92
N LYS A 234 8.27 -9.82 8.12
CA LYS A 234 9.13 -10.47 7.11
C LYS A 234 8.39 -11.43 6.18
N LEU A 235 7.19 -11.03 5.76
CA LEU A 235 6.32 -11.88 4.93
C LEU A 235 6.90 -12.18 3.53
N GLU A 236 7.92 -11.46 3.10
CA GLU A 236 8.68 -11.81 1.89
C GLU A 236 9.25 -13.23 1.92
N SER A 237 9.56 -13.76 3.11
CA SER A 237 10.02 -15.14 3.27
C SER A 237 8.96 -16.19 2.99
N VAL A 238 7.68 -15.82 3.07
CA VAL A 238 6.55 -16.73 2.76
C VAL A 238 6.32 -16.84 1.25
N ALA A 239 6.69 -15.81 0.49
CA ALA A 239 6.47 -15.75 -0.96
C ALA A 239 7.15 -16.89 -1.73
N GLU A 240 8.26 -17.42 -1.22
CA GLU A 240 8.97 -18.56 -1.84
C GLU A 240 8.21 -19.90 -1.70
N ARG A 241 7.26 -19.96 -0.76
CA ARG A 241 6.44 -21.14 -0.49
C ARG A 241 5.06 -21.05 -1.14
N LEU A 242 4.63 -19.86 -1.50
CA LEU A 242 3.41 -19.57 -2.21
C LEU A 242 3.63 -19.66 -3.72
#